data_a91698961c5644ca173e89dcad768dab
#
_entry.id   a91698961c5644ca173e89dcad768dab
#
_cell.length_a   1.000
_cell.length_b   1.000
_cell.length_c   1.000
_cell.angle_alpha   90.00
_cell.angle_beta   90.00
_cell.angle_gamma   90.00
#
_symmetry.space_group_name_H-M   'P 1'
#
loop_
_entity.id
_entity.type
_entity.pdbx_description
1 polymer ?
#
loop_
_entity_poly.entity_id
_entity_poly.type
_entity_poly.pdbx_seq_one_letter_code
_entity_poly.pdbx_strand_id
1 'polypeptide(L)'
;MLADFGLAAQVGEVAGVAGELRPPVDFWMAMIALGMCVGILILVRRLTLLTGRCRFVTFSVSLALTIGLFSTQGAQAAGAVFQVDVNTRLAAANSHDTYGLTLSLWRDCFLQAKKSPEGYSEAYMEQVLARIDEILTEDSADAPAAAVQPNIIVAQSESFYDLTRLPGLQYERDPLENFHALESEGISGTFHSHYLGYGTGYLEMSMLYGVTELDFGAGTNICFLEDDAYEKFDALPEQYTKSGYRAEMLHGYNDSLYNRTVTYPRLGFSDLLFSADIQALDFPWEGGIYGGYYMRDSYFFQAMLDRMEDINSSGERAFLYGITMENHQPFDPEKFNYECQIGVTSESLGEEDMAIVRVMLEGNTRAEQALGDLTDALRESEEPTIVVFFGDHRPNLFMTDGDTVYTKLGLCPDNDTVGWTPEEISDLYSTDYLIWANDAALLQGQAGTRRDSSITAIGPQLLELTGQPVTRYWALLEKVSQVCLTNTELYFVDGTGTPSAGVEEAALSDEARELLQLREDVLYDAMYGQQYITAEMNEPVQ
;
A
#
# COMPACT_ATOMS: atom_id res chain seq x y z
N MET A 1 1.85 -10.01 12.68
CA MET A 1 1.24 -10.65 13.87
C MET A 1 1.19 -9.76 15.11
N LEU A 2 2.23 -9.06 15.56
CA LEU A 2 2.08 -8.05 16.63
C LEU A 2 1.25 -6.85 16.16
N ALA A 3 1.39 -6.44 14.91
CA ALA A 3 0.54 -5.45 14.25
C ALA A 3 -0.95 -5.85 14.21
N ASP A 4 -1.24 -7.16 14.11
CA ASP A 4 -2.60 -7.68 14.09
C ASP A 4 -3.34 -7.49 15.44
N PHE A 5 -2.62 -7.26 16.53
CA PHE A 5 -3.26 -6.86 17.79
C PHE A 5 -3.84 -5.45 17.77
N GLY A 6 -3.28 -4.54 16.96
CA GLY A 6 -3.90 -3.24 16.67
C GLY A 6 -5.19 -3.39 15.86
N LEU A 7 -5.18 -4.27 14.86
CA LEU A 7 -6.37 -4.65 14.08
C LEU A 7 -7.39 -5.44 14.92
N ALA A 8 -6.96 -6.21 15.92
CA ALA A 8 -7.88 -6.97 16.79
C ALA A 8 -8.85 -6.05 17.58
N ALA A 9 -8.49 -4.78 17.81
CA ALA A 9 -9.40 -3.81 18.37
C ALA A 9 -10.56 -3.44 17.42
N GLN A 10 -10.38 -3.67 16.12
CA GLN A 10 -11.35 -3.40 15.05
C GLN A 10 -12.09 -4.66 14.58
N VAL A 11 -11.81 -5.84 15.16
CA VAL A 11 -12.40 -7.15 14.77
C VAL A 11 -13.94 -7.15 14.84
N GLY A 12 -14.55 -6.33 15.70
CA GLY A 12 -16.02 -6.22 15.77
C GLY A 12 -16.64 -5.65 14.49
N GLU A 13 -15.92 -4.81 13.78
CA GLU A 13 -16.38 -4.15 12.54
C GLU A 13 -16.03 -4.99 11.30
N VAL A 14 -14.82 -5.57 11.29
CA VAL A 14 -14.39 -6.53 10.25
C VAL A 14 -15.29 -7.77 10.22
N ALA A 15 -15.80 -8.24 11.37
CA ALA A 15 -16.74 -9.37 11.46
C ALA A 15 -18.07 -9.10 10.73
N GLY A 16 -18.48 -7.82 10.60
CA GLY A 16 -19.66 -7.42 9.82
C GLY A 16 -19.48 -7.58 8.31
N VAL A 17 -18.24 -7.51 7.83
CA VAL A 17 -17.88 -7.59 6.40
C VAL A 17 -17.44 -9.02 6.00
N ALA A 18 -16.80 -9.75 6.93
CA ALA A 18 -16.16 -11.04 6.63
C ALA A 18 -17.02 -12.27 6.91
N GLY A 19 -18.31 -12.13 7.26
CA GLY A 19 -19.14 -13.27 7.68
C GLY A 19 -18.43 -14.14 8.72
N GLU A 20 -19.08 -14.64 9.71
CA GLU A 20 -18.59 -15.47 10.84
C GLU A 20 -17.07 -15.81 10.88
N LEU A 21 -16.21 -14.85 11.20
CA LEU A 21 -14.81 -15.11 11.56
C LEU A 21 -14.81 -15.91 12.87
N ARG A 22 -14.77 -17.22 12.76
CA ARG A 22 -14.41 -18.08 13.90
C ARG A 22 -12.91 -17.95 14.10
N PRO A 23 -12.43 -17.53 15.29
CA PRO A 23 -11.00 -17.56 15.57
C PRO A 23 -10.46 -18.96 15.25
N PRO A 24 -9.32 -19.05 14.54
CA PRO A 24 -8.72 -20.33 14.19
C PRO A 24 -8.62 -21.24 15.44
N VAL A 25 -8.72 -22.53 15.26
CA VAL A 25 -8.62 -23.52 16.36
C VAL A 25 -7.35 -23.27 17.17
N ASP A 26 -6.28 -22.84 16.52
CA ASP A 26 -4.97 -22.51 17.12
C ASP A 26 -5.01 -21.33 18.09
N PHE A 27 -5.84 -20.31 17.85
CA PHE A 27 -6.08 -19.22 18.82
C PHE A 27 -6.67 -19.75 20.12
N TRP A 28 -7.67 -20.63 20.05
CA TRP A 28 -8.26 -21.23 21.24
C TRP A 28 -7.30 -22.19 21.93
N MET A 29 -6.48 -22.93 21.17
CA MET A 29 -5.42 -23.78 21.72
C MET A 29 -4.34 -22.94 22.41
N ALA A 30 -3.91 -21.81 21.85
CA ALA A 30 -2.97 -20.89 22.47
C ALA A 30 -3.55 -20.27 23.76
N MET A 31 -4.84 -19.87 23.76
CA MET A 31 -5.53 -19.37 24.95
C MET A 31 -5.69 -20.44 26.03
N ILE A 32 -5.97 -21.69 25.64
CA ILE A 32 -6.03 -22.83 26.56
C ILE A 32 -4.63 -23.11 27.13
N ALA A 33 -3.59 -23.11 26.30
CA ALA A 33 -2.20 -23.31 26.73
C ALA A 33 -1.78 -22.20 27.71
N LEU A 34 -2.08 -20.95 27.41
CA LEU A 34 -1.84 -19.82 28.29
C LEU A 34 -2.61 -19.97 29.61
N GLY A 35 -3.88 -20.34 29.55
CA GLY A 35 -4.72 -20.63 30.71
C GLY A 35 -4.17 -21.78 31.56
N MET A 36 -3.68 -22.84 30.93
CA MET A 36 -3.01 -23.95 31.60
C MET A 36 -1.69 -23.50 32.27
N CYS A 37 -0.86 -22.71 31.56
CA CYS A 37 0.36 -22.16 32.14
C CYS A 37 0.08 -21.28 33.38
N VAL A 38 -0.91 -20.39 33.30
CA VAL A 38 -1.35 -19.56 34.41
C VAL A 38 -1.92 -20.44 35.55
N GLY A 39 -2.72 -21.45 35.21
CA GLY A 39 -3.25 -22.43 36.16
C GLY A 39 -2.15 -23.22 36.87
N ILE A 40 -1.13 -23.69 36.15
CA ILE A 40 0.05 -24.36 36.69
C ILE A 40 0.84 -23.41 37.61
N LEU A 41 1.04 -22.17 37.20
CA LEU A 41 1.71 -21.15 38.05
C LEU A 41 0.96 -20.89 39.34
N ILE A 42 -0.37 -20.79 39.30
CA ILE A 42 -1.23 -20.63 40.49
C ILE A 42 -1.15 -21.90 41.36
N LEU A 43 -1.18 -23.08 40.75
CA LEU A 43 -1.08 -24.37 41.45
C LEU A 43 0.27 -24.54 42.14
N VAL A 44 1.37 -24.23 41.41
CA VAL A 44 2.76 -24.22 41.95
C VAL A 44 2.90 -23.20 43.08
N ARG A 45 2.24 -22.05 42.99
CA ARG A 45 2.22 -21.06 44.08
C ARG A 45 1.46 -21.56 45.33
N ARG A 46 0.44 -22.41 45.17
CA ARG A 46 -0.31 -23.00 46.27
C ARG A 46 0.32 -24.28 46.84
N LEU A 47 1.07 -25.03 46.03
CA LEU A 47 1.84 -26.17 46.48
C LEU A 47 3.07 -25.73 47.25
N THR A 48 2.99 -25.76 48.57
CA THR A 48 4.08 -25.38 49.52
C THR A 48 5.25 -26.36 49.56
N LEU A 49 5.42 -27.17 48.51
CA LEU A 49 6.40 -28.27 48.44
C LEU A 49 7.85 -27.81 48.19
N LEU A 50 8.08 -26.60 47.70
CA LEU A 50 9.41 -26.09 47.45
C LEU A 50 9.86 -25.20 48.62
N THR A 51 11.06 -25.44 49.16
CA THR A 51 11.73 -24.55 50.13
C THR A 51 11.99 -23.18 49.45
N GLY A 52 12.15 -22.12 50.27
CA GLY A 52 12.42 -20.77 49.73
C GLY A 52 13.64 -20.71 48.81
N ARG A 53 14.68 -21.52 49.12
CA ARG A 53 15.88 -21.64 48.25
C ARG A 53 15.55 -22.28 46.90
N CYS A 54 14.75 -23.37 46.88
CA CYS A 54 14.35 -24.01 45.61
C CYS A 54 13.48 -23.07 44.77
N ARG A 55 12.60 -22.30 45.35
CA ARG A 55 11.80 -21.28 44.64
C ARG A 55 12.67 -20.22 44.01
N PHE A 56 13.65 -19.69 44.75
CA PHE A 56 14.58 -18.71 44.21
C PHE A 56 15.42 -19.26 43.07
N VAL A 57 15.97 -20.49 43.21
CA VAL A 57 16.74 -21.15 42.14
C VAL A 57 15.86 -21.37 40.91
N THR A 58 14.64 -21.92 41.06
CA THR A 58 13.73 -22.13 39.94
C THR A 58 13.38 -20.83 39.24
N PHE A 59 13.06 -19.77 39.99
CA PHE A 59 12.79 -18.45 39.43
C PHE A 59 13.99 -17.89 38.66
N SER A 60 15.19 -17.94 39.27
CA SER A 60 16.41 -17.44 38.64
C SER A 60 16.78 -18.21 37.36
N VAL A 61 16.63 -19.54 37.38
CA VAL A 61 16.87 -20.37 36.19
C VAL A 61 15.82 -20.09 35.09
N SER A 62 14.53 -20.00 35.45
CA SER A 62 13.49 -19.64 34.49
C SER A 62 13.71 -18.25 33.90
N LEU A 63 14.05 -17.27 34.74
CA LEU A 63 14.37 -15.92 34.27
C LEU A 63 15.59 -15.90 33.34
N ALA A 64 16.66 -16.60 33.72
CA ALA A 64 17.87 -16.71 32.89
C ALA A 64 17.59 -17.41 31.53
N LEU A 65 16.77 -18.46 31.52
CA LEU A 65 16.34 -19.12 30.30
C LEU A 65 15.46 -18.19 29.43
N THR A 66 14.54 -17.46 30.04
CA THR A 66 13.72 -16.47 29.32
C THR A 66 14.59 -15.37 28.72
N ILE A 67 15.48 -14.77 29.53
CA ILE A 67 16.43 -13.76 29.01
C ILE A 67 17.33 -14.36 27.91
N GLY A 68 17.79 -15.60 28.10
CA GLY A 68 18.56 -16.32 27.09
C GLY A 68 17.80 -16.49 25.78
N LEU A 69 16.56 -16.96 25.84
CA LEU A 69 15.71 -17.16 24.65
C LEU A 69 15.38 -15.84 23.93
N PHE A 70 15.32 -14.73 24.67
CA PHE A 70 15.08 -13.40 24.13
C PHE A 70 16.36 -12.58 23.88
N SER A 71 17.55 -13.20 23.99
CA SER A 71 18.79 -12.60 23.49
C SER A 71 19.04 -13.01 22.03
N THR A 72 19.70 -12.16 21.24
CA THR A 72 20.01 -12.43 19.83
C THR A 72 20.72 -13.77 19.63
N GLN A 73 21.68 -14.10 20.48
CA GLN A 73 22.41 -15.37 20.41
C GLN A 73 21.55 -16.57 20.82
N GLY A 74 20.70 -16.40 21.83
CA GLY A 74 19.76 -17.42 22.26
C GLY A 74 18.65 -17.65 21.25
N ALA A 75 18.20 -16.60 20.57
CA ALA A 75 17.23 -16.69 19.49
C ALA A 75 17.77 -17.49 18.30
N GLN A 76 19.01 -17.22 17.88
CA GLN A 76 19.66 -17.97 16.80
C GLN A 76 19.84 -19.46 17.18
N ALA A 77 20.25 -19.73 18.41
CA ALA A 77 20.42 -21.11 18.90
C ALA A 77 19.07 -21.84 19.01
N ALA A 78 18.02 -21.17 19.50
CA ALA A 78 16.68 -21.74 19.57
C ALA A 78 16.06 -21.88 18.18
N GLY A 79 16.25 -20.91 17.27
CA GLY A 79 15.83 -20.99 15.88
C GLY A 79 16.42 -22.22 15.18
N ALA A 80 17.71 -22.50 15.37
CA ALA A 80 18.34 -23.69 14.83
C ALA A 80 17.76 -25.00 15.39
N VAL A 81 17.37 -25.02 16.69
CA VAL A 81 16.75 -26.19 17.32
C VAL A 81 15.33 -26.43 16.84
N PHE A 82 14.55 -25.37 16.71
CA PHE A 82 13.14 -25.43 16.29
C PHE A 82 12.97 -25.33 14.78
N GLN A 83 14.06 -25.21 14.02
CA GLN A 83 14.04 -24.99 12.56
C GLN A 83 13.27 -23.72 12.16
N VAL A 84 13.34 -22.68 12.99
CA VAL A 84 12.77 -21.37 12.72
C VAL A 84 13.86 -20.45 12.21
N ASP A 85 13.70 -19.94 11.02
CA ASP A 85 14.57 -18.88 10.50
C ASP A 85 14.24 -17.54 11.18
N VAL A 86 15.16 -17.05 11.99
CA VAL A 86 15.03 -15.78 12.71
C VAL A 86 15.68 -14.61 11.97
N ASN A 87 16.24 -14.84 10.78
CA ASN A 87 16.96 -13.82 10.01
C ASN A 87 16.21 -13.43 8.73
N THR A 88 15.43 -14.35 8.15
CA THR A 88 14.66 -14.07 6.94
C THR A 88 13.32 -13.47 7.29
N ARG A 89 12.96 -12.37 6.63
CA ARG A 89 11.62 -11.81 6.69
C ARG A 89 10.70 -12.73 5.88
N LEU A 90 9.66 -13.24 6.50
CA LEU A 90 8.55 -13.90 5.84
C LEU A 90 7.30 -13.06 6.10
N ALA A 91 6.43 -12.95 5.12
CA ALA A 91 5.12 -12.36 5.34
C ALA A 91 4.46 -12.99 6.58
N ALA A 92 3.72 -12.20 7.36
CA ALA A 92 3.17 -12.67 8.64
C ALA A 92 2.28 -13.92 8.47
N ALA A 93 1.51 -14.01 7.38
CA ALA A 93 0.71 -15.18 7.03
C ALA A 93 1.60 -16.42 6.81
N ASN A 94 2.64 -16.32 5.99
CA ASN A 94 3.54 -17.41 5.68
C ASN A 94 4.32 -17.88 6.91
N SER A 95 4.69 -16.93 7.80
CA SER A 95 5.33 -17.26 9.08
C SER A 95 4.39 -18.07 9.98
N HIS A 96 3.10 -17.69 10.05
CA HIS A 96 2.10 -18.39 10.85
C HIS A 96 1.85 -19.81 10.33
N ASP A 97 1.72 -19.99 9.03
CA ASP A 97 1.48 -21.28 8.40
C ASP A 97 2.70 -22.21 8.52
N THR A 98 3.92 -21.65 8.43
CA THR A 98 5.17 -22.41 8.52
C THR A 98 5.49 -22.80 9.96
N TYR A 99 5.37 -21.88 10.93
CA TYR A 99 5.89 -22.07 12.30
C TYR A 99 4.78 -22.15 13.35
N GLY A 100 3.56 -21.84 13.01
CA GLY A 100 2.44 -21.69 13.95
C GLY A 100 2.56 -20.42 14.81
N LEU A 101 1.44 -20.03 15.44
CA LEU A 101 1.28 -18.76 16.15
C LEU A 101 2.40 -18.45 17.17
N THR A 102 2.75 -19.40 18.01
CA THR A 102 3.68 -19.16 19.13
C THR A 102 5.11 -18.91 18.68
N LEU A 103 5.59 -19.68 17.70
CA LEU A 103 6.95 -19.52 17.18
C LEU A 103 7.05 -18.29 16.29
N SER A 104 6.01 -17.96 15.55
CA SER A 104 5.95 -16.73 14.75
C SER A 104 5.98 -15.49 15.64
N LEU A 105 5.16 -15.43 16.71
CA LEU A 105 5.22 -14.33 17.69
C LEU A 105 6.58 -14.18 18.35
N TRP A 106 7.21 -15.31 18.69
CA TRP A 106 8.58 -15.29 19.26
C TRP A 106 9.61 -14.80 18.23
N ARG A 107 9.54 -15.27 16.99
CA ARG A 107 10.36 -14.82 15.87
C ARG A 107 10.22 -13.31 15.62
N ASP A 108 9.00 -12.82 15.56
CA ASP A 108 8.70 -11.39 15.29
C ASP A 108 9.32 -10.48 16.35
N CYS A 109 9.44 -10.93 17.60
CA CYS A 109 10.15 -10.16 18.64
C CYS A 109 11.62 -9.88 18.32
N PHE A 110 12.27 -10.66 17.43
CA PHE A 110 13.66 -10.46 17.02
C PHE A 110 13.80 -9.74 15.68
N LEU A 111 12.79 -9.81 14.84
CA LEU A 111 12.80 -9.17 13.52
C LEU A 111 12.38 -7.69 13.56
N GLN A 112 11.81 -7.22 14.67
CA GLN A 112 11.29 -5.86 14.81
C GLN A 112 12.36 -4.76 14.87
N ALA A 113 13.59 -5.08 15.17
CA ALA A 113 14.65 -4.07 15.28
C ALA A 113 15.31 -3.82 13.92
N LYS A 114 15.04 -2.67 13.30
CA LYS A 114 15.83 -2.21 12.16
C LYS A 114 17.30 -2.06 12.59
N LYS A 115 18.23 -2.59 11.80
CA LYS A 115 19.65 -2.51 12.13
C LYS A 115 20.18 -1.10 11.82
N SER A 116 20.99 -0.57 12.74
CA SER A 116 21.71 0.67 12.50
C SER A 116 22.70 0.51 11.34
N PRO A 117 22.79 1.49 10.44
CA PRO A 117 23.87 1.53 9.44
C PRO A 117 25.24 1.42 10.10
N GLU A 118 26.21 0.79 9.41
CA GLU A 118 27.55 0.66 9.93
C GLU A 118 28.22 2.03 10.05
N GLY A 119 28.70 2.37 11.27
CA GLY A 119 29.33 3.66 11.54
C GLY A 119 28.34 4.82 11.74
N TYR A 120 27.04 4.55 11.91
CA TYR A 120 26.02 5.57 12.16
C TYR A 120 26.45 6.58 13.22
N SER A 121 26.48 7.83 12.86
CA SER A 121 26.86 8.98 13.67
C SER A 121 26.51 10.29 12.95
N GLU A 122 26.54 11.43 13.63
CA GLU A 122 26.31 12.74 13.01
C GLU A 122 27.24 12.95 11.79
N ALA A 123 28.54 12.70 11.92
CA ALA A 123 29.51 12.84 10.84
C ALA A 123 29.26 11.86 9.66
N TYR A 124 28.69 10.70 9.91
CA TYR A 124 28.24 9.78 8.85
C TYR A 124 27.04 10.36 8.11
N MET A 125 26.03 10.83 8.83
CA MET A 125 24.82 11.39 8.22
C MET A 125 25.09 12.71 7.49
N GLU A 126 26.04 13.54 7.95
CA GLU A 126 26.54 14.72 7.18
C GLU A 126 27.13 14.30 5.81
N GLN A 127 27.84 13.15 5.74
CA GLN A 127 28.35 12.62 4.47
C GLN A 127 27.22 12.10 3.59
N VAL A 128 26.21 11.41 4.17
CA VAL A 128 25.01 10.98 3.46
C VAL A 128 24.30 12.18 2.84
N LEU A 129 24.05 13.24 3.60
CA LEU A 129 23.42 14.47 3.11
C LEU A 129 24.22 15.12 1.97
N ALA A 130 25.53 15.27 2.16
CA ALA A 130 26.40 15.85 1.14
C ALA A 130 26.39 15.03 -0.17
N ARG A 131 26.33 13.71 -0.08
CA ARG A 131 26.23 12.83 -1.25
C ARG A 131 24.87 12.95 -1.94
N ILE A 132 23.79 13.06 -1.19
CA ILE A 132 22.45 13.32 -1.74
C ILE A 132 22.44 14.66 -2.47
N ASP A 133 22.97 15.73 -1.88
CA ASP A 133 23.06 17.06 -2.52
C ASP A 133 23.87 17.02 -3.82
N GLU A 134 24.97 16.26 -3.88
CA GLU A 134 25.77 16.05 -5.10
C GLU A 134 24.92 15.40 -6.20
N ILE A 135 24.22 14.28 -5.90
CA ILE A 135 23.37 13.57 -6.86
C ILE A 135 22.23 14.46 -7.37
N LEU A 136 21.56 15.18 -6.47
CA LEU A 136 20.43 16.03 -6.83
C LEU A 136 20.86 17.26 -7.65
N THR A 137 22.09 17.75 -7.47
CA THR A 137 22.62 18.90 -8.21
C THR A 137 23.06 18.53 -9.64
N GLU A 138 23.56 17.32 -9.86
CA GLU A 138 24.01 16.86 -11.18
C GLU A 138 22.89 16.85 -12.22
N ASP A 139 21.64 16.65 -11.81
CA ASP A 139 20.47 16.54 -12.69
C ASP A 139 19.53 17.76 -12.65
N SER A 140 19.88 18.80 -11.90
CA SER A 140 19.05 20.01 -11.83
C SER A 140 19.09 20.78 -13.16
N ALA A 141 18.40 20.27 -14.17
CA ALA A 141 17.92 21.09 -15.27
C ALA A 141 16.82 22.00 -14.69
N ASP A 142 16.92 23.32 -14.93
CA ASP A 142 15.90 24.30 -14.56
C ASP A 142 14.51 23.80 -15.00
N ALA A 143 13.81 23.09 -14.14
CA ALA A 143 12.41 22.76 -14.38
C ALA A 143 11.64 24.11 -14.37
N PRO A 144 11.02 24.52 -15.47
CA PRO A 144 10.28 25.77 -15.49
C PRO A 144 9.16 25.66 -14.44
N ALA A 145 9.10 26.62 -13.52
CA ALA A 145 7.98 26.74 -12.62
C ALA A 145 6.67 26.67 -13.44
N ALA A 146 5.75 25.79 -13.07
CA ALA A 146 4.50 25.67 -13.81
C ALA A 146 3.81 27.03 -13.87
N ALA A 147 3.46 27.46 -15.08
CA ALA A 147 2.81 28.75 -15.30
C ALA A 147 1.40 28.81 -14.67
N VAL A 148 0.82 27.64 -14.37
CA VAL A 148 -0.52 27.46 -13.82
C VAL A 148 -0.48 26.37 -12.77
N GLN A 149 -1.09 26.60 -11.61
CA GLN A 149 -1.30 25.59 -10.59
C GLN A 149 -2.62 24.85 -10.88
N PRO A 150 -2.58 23.56 -11.27
CA PRO A 150 -3.79 22.78 -11.53
C PRO A 150 -4.43 22.27 -10.23
N ASN A 151 -5.71 21.96 -10.25
CA ASN A 151 -6.28 21.04 -9.26
C ASN A 151 -5.71 19.63 -9.46
N ILE A 152 -5.72 18.85 -8.40
CA ILE A 152 -5.21 17.46 -8.40
C ILE A 152 -6.30 16.56 -7.85
N ILE A 153 -6.69 15.57 -8.63
CA ILE A 153 -7.56 14.47 -8.23
C ILE A 153 -6.76 13.19 -8.30
N VAL A 154 -6.55 12.55 -7.18
CA VAL A 154 -5.98 11.21 -7.09
C VAL A 154 -7.11 10.23 -6.80
N ALA A 155 -7.35 9.30 -7.70
CA ALA A 155 -8.35 8.27 -7.60
C ALA A 155 -7.68 6.89 -7.47
N GLN A 156 -7.56 6.40 -6.24
CA GLN A 156 -7.18 5.03 -5.93
C GLN A 156 -8.40 4.15 -6.13
N SER A 157 -8.41 3.40 -7.24
CA SER A 157 -9.52 2.54 -7.63
C SER A 157 -9.33 1.13 -7.08
N GLU A 158 -10.26 0.72 -6.24
CA GLU A 158 -10.28 -0.61 -5.61
C GLU A 158 -10.25 -1.72 -6.66
N SER A 159 -9.23 -2.56 -6.59
CA SER A 159 -9.07 -3.78 -7.39
C SER A 159 -9.18 -3.56 -8.90
N PHE A 160 -8.83 -2.36 -9.40
CA PHE A 160 -8.84 -2.05 -10.84
C PHE A 160 -7.56 -2.55 -11.51
N TYR A 161 -7.69 -3.21 -12.66
CA TYR A 161 -6.59 -3.58 -13.54
C TYR A 161 -7.10 -3.95 -14.93
N ASP A 162 -6.23 -3.93 -15.92
CA ASP A 162 -6.58 -4.31 -17.29
C ASP A 162 -6.78 -5.83 -17.41
N LEU A 163 -8.06 -6.23 -17.35
CA LEU A 163 -8.48 -7.64 -17.49
C LEU A 163 -8.18 -8.23 -18.87
N THR A 164 -7.97 -7.41 -19.89
CA THR A 164 -7.68 -7.91 -21.25
C THR A 164 -6.32 -8.59 -21.32
N ARG A 165 -5.47 -8.36 -20.31
CA ARG A 165 -4.18 -9.04 -20.14
C ARG A 165 -4.29 -10.44 -19.55
N LEU A 166 -5.47 -10.85 -19.04
CA LEU A 166 -5.67 -12.22 -18.54
C LEU A 166 -5.75 -13.21 -19.70
N PRO A 167 -4.90 -14.24 -19.73
CA PRO A 167 -4.92 -15.22 -20.81
C PRO A 167 -6.21 -16.04 -20.78
N GLY A 168 -6.66 -16.50 -21.95
CA GLY A 168 -7.78 -17.42 -22.07
C GLY A 168 -9.17 -16.84 -21.81
N LEU A 169 -9.30 -15.52 -21.63
CA LEU A 169 -10.57 -14.80 -21.62
C LEU A 169 -10.83 -14.15 -22.97
N GLN A 170 -12.07 -14.21 -23.43
CA GLN A 170 -12.51 -13.58 -24.67
C GLN A 170 -13.72 -12.68 -24.37
N TYR A 171 -13.62 -11.41 -24.73
CA TYR A 171 -14.63 -10.40 -24.47
C TYR A 171 -15.43 -10.09 -25.72
N GLU A 172 -16.73 -9.80 -25.59
CA GLU A 172 -17.61 -9.40 -26.69
C GLU A 172 -17.18 -8.05 -27.31
N ARG A 173 -16.69 -7.14 -26.47
CA ARG A 173 -16.10 -5.84 -26.84
C ARG A 173 -15.03 -5.47 -25.83
N ASP A 174 -14.29 -4.41 -26.08
CA ASP A 174 -13.34 -3.87 -25.12
C ASP A 174 -14.03 -3.53 -23.79
N PRO A 175 -13.63 -4.13 -22.66
CA PRO A 175 -14.25 -3.86 -21.37
C PRO A 175 -13.77 -2.56 -20.71
N LEU A 176 -12.70 -1.93 -21.22
CA LEU A 176 -12.06 -0.75 -20.64
C LEU A 176 -11.87 0.34 -21.71
N GLU A 177 -12.88 0.57 -22.54
CA GLU A 177 -12.82 1.43 -23.72
C GLU A 177 -12.37 2.86 -23.39
N ASN A 178 -12.91 3.48 -22.31
CA ASN A 178 -12.50 4.83 -21.90
C ASN A 178 -11.06 4.85 -21.38
N PHE A 179 -10.69 3.87 -20.54
CA PHE A 179 -9.32 3.79 -19.99
C PHE A 179 -8.29 3.68 -21.13
N HIS A 180 -8.51 2.77 -22.08
CA HIS A 180 -7.62 2.58 -23.23
C HIS A 180 -7.57 3.81 -24.16
N ALA A 181 -8.68 4.54 -24.31
CA ALA A 181 -8.68 5.79 -25.07
C ALA A 181 -7.84 6.87 -24.36
N LEU A 182 -8.00 7.00 -23.04
CA LEU A 182 -7.28 7.97 -22.23
C LEU A 182 -5.76 7.70 -22.14
N GLU A 183 -5.30 6.45 -22.31
CA GLU A 183 -3.87 6.14 -22.38
C GLU A 183 -3.14 6.93 -23.47
N SER A 184 -3.84 7.21 -24.59
CA SER A 184 -3.26 8.00 -25.68
C SER A 184 -3.16 9.49 -25.39
N GLU A 185 -3.86 9.98 -24.38
CA GLU A 185 -3.90 11.37 -23.96
C GLU A 185 -3.07 11.64 -22.69
N GLY A 186 -2.80 10.60 -21.91
CA GLY A 186 -2.12 10.65 -20.62
C GLY A 186 -0.75 10.02 -20.60
N ILE A 187 -0.22 9.87 -19.39
CA ILE A 187 0.94 9.03 -19.06
C ILE A 187 0.37 7.77 -18.44
N SER A 188 0.64 6.60 -19.01
CA SER A 188 0.06 5.33 -18.53
C SER A 188 1.12 4.23 -18.47
N GLY A 189 0.77 3.09 -17.90
CA GLY A 189 1.62 1.91 -17.89
C GLY A 189 1.25 0.91 -16.81
N THR A 190 2.14 -0.06 -16.61
CA THR A 190 2.04 -1.02 -15.52
C THR A 190 2.38 -0.33 -14.21
N PHE A 191 1.56 -0.58 -13.20
CA PHE A 191 1.75 -0.09 -11.85
C PHE A 191 2.13 -1.25 -10.94
N HIS A 192 3.37 -1.26 -10.45
CA HIS A 192 3.85 -2.31 -9.55
C HIS A 192 3.34 -2.04 -8.14
N SER A 193 2.34 -2.80 -7.73
CA SER A 193 1.80 -2.80 -6.38
C SER A 193 2.62 -3.70 -5.46
N HIS A 194 2.49 -3.50 -4.14
CA HIS A 194 3.15 -4.32 -3.14
C HIS A 194 2.30 -5.52 -2.70
N TYR A 195 1.02 -5.57 -3.11
CA TYR A 195 0.04 -6.51 -2.55
C TYR A 195 -0.83 -7.15 -3.62
N LEU A 196 -1.41 -8.30 -3.27
CA LEU A 196 -2.41 -9.01 -4.05
C LEU A 196 -3.64 -9.27 -3.15
N GLY A 197 -4.77 -8.63 -3.46
CA GLY A 197 -6.04 -8.85 -2.78
C GLY A 197 -6.17 -8.23 -1.38
N TYR A 198 -5.24 -7.36 -0.99
CA TYR A 198 -5.26 -6.63 0.28
C TYR A 198 -4.24 -5.48 0.26
N GLY A 199 -4.21 -4.67 1.32
CA GLY A 199 -3.12 -3.72 1.54
C GLY A 199 -3.40 -2.28 1.12
N THR A 200 -4.66 -1.95 0.79
CA THR A 200 -5.10 -0.61 0.37
C THR A 200 -4.50 0.52 1.21
N GLY A 201 -4.61 0.45 2.54
CA GLY A 201 -4.07 1.50 3.43
C GLY A 201 -2.54 1.56 3.48
N TYR A 202 -1.85 0.46 3.22
CA TYR A 202 -0.38 0.48 3.11
C TYR A 202 0.08 1.19 1.84
N LEU A 203 -0.64 0.99 0.72
CA LEU A 203 -0.38 1.70 -0.53
C LEU A 203 -0.66 3.20 -0.39
N GLU A 204 -1.73 3.57 0.32
CA GLU A 204 -2.01 4.97 0.68
C GLU A 204 -0.81 5.61 1.37
N MET A 205 -0.24 4.96 2.40
CA MET A 205 0.93 5.45 3.11
C MET A 205 2.17 5.52 2.22
N SER A 206 2.35 4.54 1.33
CA SER A 206 3.47 4.54 0.39
C SER A 206 3.40 5.71 -0.59
N MET A 207 2.23 6.04 -1.11
CA MET A 207 2.05 7.18 -2.01
C MET A 207 2.13 8.53 -1.27
N LEU A 208 1.43 8.65 -0.14
CA LEU A 208 1.28 9.93 0.55
C LEU A 208 2.49 10.30 1.39
N TYR A 209 3.29 9.33 1.83
CA TYR A 209 4.41 9.55 2.73
C TYR A 209 5.74 8.97 2.24
N GLY A 210 5.75 8.19 1.15
CA GLY A 210 6.95 7.65 0.53
C GLY A 210 7.61 6.50 1.29
N VAL A 211 6.91 5.89 2.24
CA VAL A 211 7.42 4.77 3.06
C VAL A 211 6.74 3.45 2.69
N THR A 212 7.44 2.35 2.90
CA THR A 212 6.93 0.99 2.71
C THR A 212 7.09 0.17 3.98
N GLU A 213 6.48 -1.01 4.06
CA GLU A 213 6.66 -1.90 5.21
C GLU A 213 8.13 -2.35 5.40
N LEU A 214 8.91 -2.43 4.32
CA LEU A 214 10.34 -2.78 4.40
C LEU A 214 11.19 -1.72 5.11
N ASP A 215 10.73 -0.49 5.17
CA ASP A 215 11.44 0.59 5.84
C ASP A 215 11.41 0.44 7.36
N PHE A 216 10.51 -0.40 7.85
CA PHE A 216 10.31 -0.68 9.26
C PHE A 216 10.71 -2.11 9.63
N GLY A 217 10.67 -2.42 10.91
CA GLY A 217 10.89 -3.78 11.38
C GLY A 217 9.76 -4.73 10.94
N ALA A 218 10.04 -6.01 10.80
CA ALA A 218 9.05 -6.99 10.39
C ALA A 218 7.81 -6.97 11.29
N GLY A 219 6.63 -7.02 10.69
CA GLY A 219 5.35 -6.96 11.38
C GLY A 219 4.93 -5.56 11.85
N THR A 220 5.63 -4.51 11.45
CA THR A 220 5.19 -3.13 11.68
C THR A 220 4.06 -2.80 10.71
N ASN A 221 2.95 -2.31 11.25
CA ASN A 221 1.86 -1.79 10.44
C ASN A 221 2.04 -0.29 10.24
N ILE A 222 2.35 0.12 9.02
CA ILE A 222 2.66 1.53 8.70
C ILE A 222 1.47 2.47 8.81
N CYS A 223 0.24 1.95 8.93
CA CYS A 223 -0.95 2.74 9.25
C CYS A 223 -1.11 3.01 10.76
N PHE A 224 -0.29 2.39 11.61
CA PHE A 224 -0.35 2.47 13.08
C PHE A 224 1.03 2.74 13.69
N LEU A 225 1.82 3.60 13.07
CA LEU A 225 3.08 4.07 13.63
C LEU A 225 2.84 5.00 14.84
N GLU A 226 3.87 5.26 15.60
CA GLU A 226 3.85 6.31 16.63
C GLU A 226 3.53 7.66 15.98
N ASP A 227 2.79 8.49 16.66
CA ASP A 227 2.26 9.76 16.12
C ASP A 227 3.34 10.65 15.49
N ASP A 228 4.51 10.73 16.09
CA ASP A 228 5.62 11.55 15.62
C ASP A 228 6.34 10.96 14.39
N ALA A 229 6.11 9.70 14.05
CA ALA A 229 6.67 9.08 12.85
C ALA A 229 6.07 9.68 11.56
N TYR A 230 4.81 10.15 11.62
CA TYR A 230 4.15 10.80 10.46
C TYR A 230 4.57 12.26 10.24
N GLU A 231 5.36 12.82 11.16
CA GLU A 231 5.83 14.20 11.14
C GLU A 231 7.33 14.33 10.83
N LYS A 232 8.00 13.20 10.46
CA LYS A 232 9.45 13.23 10.16
C LYS A 232 9.74 13.85 8.81
N PHE A 233 8.91 13.57 7.82
CA PHE A 233 9.00 14.13 6.48
C PHE A 233 7.71 14.84 6.12
N ASP A 234 7.82 15.90 5.34
CA ASP A 234 6.67 16.56 4.76
C ASP A 234 5.95 15.60 3.80
N ALA A 235 4.74 15.17 4.16
CA ALA A 235 3.95 14.28 3.33
C ALA A 235 3.49 14.97 2.03
N LEU A 236 3.10 14.20 1.02
CA LEU A 236 2.67 14.75 -0.27
C LEU A 236 1.53 15.79 -0.13
N PRO A 237 0.45 15.54 0.63
CA PRO A 237 -0.59 16.56 0.86
C PRO A 237 -0.04 17.81 1.56
N GLU A 238 0.92 17.65 2.48
CA GLU A 238 1.55 18.78 3.16
C GLU A 238 2.38 19.65 2.21
N GLN A 239 3.08 19.05 1.22
CA GLN A 239 3.78 19.80 0.17
C GLN A 239 2.81 20.72 -0.57
N TYR A 240 1.62 20.22 -0.93
CA TYR A 240 0.59 20.99 -1.61
C TYR A 240 -0.04 22.05 -0.70
N THR A 241 -0.35 21.74 0.55
CA THR A 241 -0.91 22.74 1.49
C THR A 241 0.05 23.87 1.80
N LYS A 242 1.36 23.62 1.88
CA LYS A 242 2.39 24.65 1.99
C LYS A 242 2.44 25.58 0.76
N SER A 243 1.97 25.09 -0.39
CA SER A 243 1.84 25.85 -1.64
C SER A 243 0.46 26.49 -1.84
N GLY A 244 -0.41 26.45 -0.83
CA GLY A 244 -1.71 27.12 -0.83
C GLY A 244 -2.86 26.28 -1.38
N TYR A 245 -2.68 24.95 -1.50
CA TYR A 245 -3.79 24.04 -1.82
C TYR A 245 -4.58 23.69 -0.56
N ARG A 246 -5.84 23.33 -0.76
CA ARG A 246 -6.65 22.65 0.23
C ARG A 246 -6.65 21.16 -0.06
N ALA A 247 -6.17 20.36 0.89
CA ALA A 247 -6.08 18.92 0.76
C ALA A 247 -7.26 18.25 1.50
N GLU A 248 -8.05 17.46 0.76
CA GLU A 248 -9.17 16.68 1.32
C GLU A 248 -9.06 15.21 0.90
N MET A 249 -9.41 14.30 1.82
CA MET A 249 -9.51 12.87 1.55
C MET A 249 -10.98 12.44 1.52
N LEU A 250 -11.33 11.64 0.51
CA LEU A 250 -12.65 11.04 0.39
C LEU A 250 -12.50 9.50 0.40
N HIS A 251 -13.37 8.79 1.13
CA HIS A 251 -13.41 7.34 1.13
C HIS A 251 -14.85 6.83 1.04
N GLY A 252 -15.12 6.01 0.03
CA GLY A 252 -16.44 5.47 -0.26
C GLY A 252 -17.01 4.49 0.78
N TYR A 253 -16.35 4.35 1.94
CA TYR A 253 -16.74 3.49 3.04
C TYR A 253 -16.67 4.21 4.39
N ASN A 254 -16.72 3.45 5.50
CA ASN A 254 -16.64 4.02 6.85
C ASN A 254 -15.20 4.31 7.30
N ASP A 255 -15.04 4.93 8.45
CA ASP A 255 -13.77 5.39 9.02
C ASP A 255 -13.00 4.33 9.84
N SER A 256 -13.49 3.09 9.90
CA SER A 256 -13.06 2.10 10.89
C SER A 256 -11.70 1.44 10.62
N LEU A 257 -11.26 1.41 9.34
CA LEU A 257 -10.04 0.70 8.95
C LEU A 257 -8.85 1.65 8.74
N TYR A 258 -7.63 1.10 8.91
CA TYR A 258 -6.35 1.75 8.60
C TYR A 258 -6.05 3.04 9.37
N ASN A 259 -6.77 3.31 10.48
CA ASN A 259 -6.48 4.45 11.37
C ASN A 259 -6.48 5.84 10.68
N ARG A 260 -7.20 5.98 9.56
CA ARG A 260 -7.18 7.17 8.70
C ARG A 260 -7.54 8.45 9.45
N THR A 261 -8.50 8.39 10.38
CA THR A 261 -8.91 9.54 11.20
C THR A 261 -7.79 10.11 12.08
N VAL A 262 -6.75 9.33 12.37
CA VAL A 262 -5.58 9.74 13.16
C VAL A 262 -4.41 10.12 12.26
N THR A 263 -4.14 9.32 11.22
CA THR A 263 -2.96 9.48 10.37
C THR A 263 -3.09 10.61 9.35
N TYR A 264 -4.23 10.72 8.67
CA TYR A 264 -4.40 11.66 7.56
C TYR A 264 -4.31 13.15 7.93
N PRO A 265 -4.86 13.60 9.09
CA PRO A 265 -4.62 14.97 9.52
C PRO A 265 -3.12 15.30 9.74
N ARG A 266 -2.31 14.30 10.11
CA ARG A 266 -0.84 14.47 10.26
C ARG A 266 -0.11 14.51 8.93
N LEU A 267 -0.70 13.93 7.89
CA LEU A 267 -0.18 14.00 6.52
C LEU A 267 -0.57 15.32 5.82
N GLY A 268 -1.31 16.22 6.48
CA GLY A 268 -1.65 17.53 5.95
C GLY A 268 -3.04 17.65 5.32
N PHE A 269 -3.91 16.64 5.45
CA PHE A 269 -5.31 16.77 5.03
C PHE A 269 -6.12 17.62 6.02
N SER A 270 -6.87 18.57 5.49
CA SER A 270 -7.74 19.46 6.28
C SER A 270 -9.09 18.84 6.61
N ASP A 271 -9.62 18.04 5.67
CA ASP A 271 -10.93 17.41 5.79
C ASP A 271 -10.88 15.95 5.34
N LEU A 272 -11.64 15.11 6.04
CA LEU A 272 -11.79 13.68 5.76
C LEU A 272 -13.27 13.39 5.59
N LEU A 273 -13.70 13.00 4.39
CA LEU A 273 -15.08 12.68 4.07
C LEU A 273 -15.24 11.17 3.88
N PHE A 274 -15.96 10.53 4.75
CA PHE A 274 -16.34 9.12 4.64
C PHE A 274 -17.72 8.97 4.01
N SER A 275 -18.15 7.75 3.77
CA SER A 275 -19.39 7.47 3.04
C SER A 275 -20.62 8.23 3.55
N ALA A 276 -20.74 8.45 4.87
CA ALA A 276 -21.85 9.20 5.45
C ALA A 276 -21.76 10.69 5.14
N ASP A 277 -20.55 11.25 5.15
CA ASP A 277 -20.31 12.67 4.84
C ASP A 277 -20.54 12.92 3.34
N ILE A 278 -20.04 12.00 2.49
CA ILE A 278 -20.22 12.05 1.03
C ILE A 278 -21.71 12.01 0.66
N GLN A 279 -22.51 11.17 1.32
CA GLN A 279 -23.95 11.09 1.11
C GLN A 279 -24.71 12.34 1.61
N ALA A 280 -24.11 13.11 2.50
CA ALA A 280 -24.70 14.36 3.01
C ALA A 280 -24.40 15.58 2.12
N LEU A 281 -23.53 15.45 1.12
CA LEU A 281 -23.28 16.50 0.13
C LEU A 281 -24.55 16.74 -0.72
N ASP A 282 -24.77 17.99 -1.10
CA ASP A 282 -25.96 18.44 -1.86
C ASP A 282 -25.55 18.80 -3.30
N PHE A 283 -25.37 17.80 -4.13
CA PHE A 283 -25.08 17.97 -5.56
C PHE A 283 -26.12 17.24 -6.42
N PRO A 284 -26.35 17.68 -7.67
CA PRO A 284 -27.26 17.01 -8.58
C PRO A 284 -26.82 15.58 -8.87
N TRP A 285 -27.67 14.61 -8.55
CA TRP A 285 -27.42 13.20 -8.84
C TRP A 285 -28.71 12.48 -9.24
N GLU A 286 -28.67 11.79 -10.38
CA GLU A 286 -29.75 10.94 -10.83
C GLU A 286 -29.27 9.49 -10.83
N GLY A 287 -29.81 8.67 -9.96
CA GLY A 287 -29.48 7.26 -9.86
C GLY A 287 -29.34 6.75 -8.43
N GLY A 288 -28.88 5.50 -8.29
CA GLY A 288 -28.58 4.90 -6.99
C GLY A 288 -27.20 5.31 -6.49
N ILE A 289 -27.05 5.53 -5.18
CA ILE A 289 -25.76 5.80 -4.54
C ILE A 289 -24.89 4.54 -4.51
N TYR A 290 -25.51 3.38 -4.37
CA TYR A 290 -24.83 2.11 -4.22
C TYR A 290 -24.88 1.28 -5.52
N GLY A 291 -23.72 0.68 -5.88
CA GLY A 291 -23.56 -0.32 -6.91
C GLY A 291 -23.22 -1.67 -6.26
N GLY A 292 -24.21 -2.56 -6.14
CA GLY A 292 -24.03 -3.76 -5.35
C GLY A 292 -23.97 -3.46 -3.85
N TYR A 293 -22.86 -3.79 -3.20
CA TYR A 293 -22.69 -3.65 -1.74
C TYR A 293 -22.07 -2.31 -1.31
N TYR A 294 -21.47 -1.59 -2.25
CA TYR A 294 -20.67 -0.40 -1.98
C TYR A 294 -21.14 0.81 -2.75
N MET A 295 -20.63 1.98 -2.37
CA MET A 295 -20.86 3.24 -3.07
C MET A 295 -20.37 3.13 -4.52
N ARG A 296 -21.17 3.62 -5.46
CA ARG A 296 -20.79 3.66 -6.89
C ARG A 296 -19.63 4.59 -7.11
N ASP A 297 -18.68 4.18 -7.94
CA ASP A 297 -17.55 5.01 -8.33
C ASP A 297 -18.02 6.26 -9.09
N SER A 298 -19.08 6.16 -9.89
CA SER A 298 -19.68 7.31 -10.58
C SER A 298 -20.27 8.35 -9.61
N TYR A 299 -20.94 7.93 -8.53
CA TYR A 299 -21.40 8.83 -7.47
C TYR A 299 -20.24 9.43 -6.69
N PHE A 300 -19.24 8.62 -6.40
CA PHE A 300 -18.04 9.02 -5.66
C PHE A 300 -17.24 10.07 -6.41
N PHE A 301 -17.01 9.89 -7.72
CA PHE A 301 -16.30 10.88 -8.54
C PHE A 301 -17.09 12.17 -8.74
N GLN A 302 -18.42 12.10 -8.81
CA GLN A 302 -19.23 13.31 -8.80
C GLN A 302 -19.08 14.08 -7.48
N ALA A 303 -18.99 13.38 -6.35
CA ALA A 303 -18.71 14.04 -5.06
C ALA A 303 -17.32 14.70 -5.04
N MET A 304 -16.31 14.09 -5.66
CA MET A 304 -14.98 14.71 -5.79
C MET A 304 -15.02 15.97 -6.65
N LEU A 305 -15.79 15.97 -7.75
CA LEU A 305 -15.99 17.17 -8.59
C LEU A 305 -16.68 18.29 -7.79
N ASP A 306 -17.73 17.98 -7.04
CA ASP A 306 -18.45 18.94 -6.20
C ASP A 306 -17.52 19.56 -5.13
N ARG A 307 -16.70 18.74 -4.48
CA ARG A 307 -15.68 19.24 -3.52
C ARG A 307 -14.64 20.13 -4.19
N MET A 308 -14.16 19.76 -5.38
CA MET A 308 -13.23 20.58 -6.14
C MET A 308 -13.83 21.96 -6.49
N GLU A 309 -15.08 22.00 -6.94
CA GLU A 309 -15.79 23.25 -7.23
C GLU A 309 -15.94 24.13 -5.98
N ASP A 310 -16.29 23.53 -4.84
CA ASP A 310 -16.40 24.21 -3.55
C ASP A 310 -15.07 24.87 -3.14
N ILE A 311 -13.98 24.12 -3.23
CA ILE A 311 -12.63 24.62 -2.93
C ILE A 311 -12.24 25.74 -3.89
N ASN A 312 -12.44 25.56 -5.18
CA ASN A 312 -12.14 26.59 -6.19
C ASN A 312 -12.98 27.86 -6.00
N SER A 313 -14.22 27.71 -5.56
CA SER A 313 -15.10 28.86 -5.26
C SER A 313 -14.58 29.71 -4.09
N SER A 314 -13.79 29.14 -3.20
CA SER A 314 -13.10 29.87 -2.12
C SER A 314 -11.81 30.56 -2.58
N GLY A 315 -11.36 30.30 -3.81
CA GLY A 315 -10.13 30.84 -4.40
C GLY A 315 -8.89 30.00 -4.12
N GLU A 316 -9.07 28.78 -3.62
CA GLU A 316 -8.00 27.80 -3.37
C GLU A 316 -7.92 26.79 -4.50
N ARG A 317 -6.82 26.03 -4.60
CA ARG A 317 -6.68 24.85 -5.46
C ARG A 317 -6.92 23.58 -4.65
N ALA A 318 -7.53 22.59 -5.28
CA ALA A 318 -7.83 21.33 -4.63
C ALA A 318 -6.70 20.31 -4.82
N PHE A 319 -6.34 19.62 -3.73
CA PHE A 319 -5.67 18.33 -3.74
C PHE A 319 -6.63 17.32 -3.13
N LEU A 320 -7.26 16.50 -3.98
CA LEU A 320 -8.24 15.51 -3.55
C LEU A 320 -7.64 14.10 -3.66
N TYR A 321 -7.71 13.34 -2.58
CA TYR A 321 -7.34 11.92 -2.57
C TYR A 321 -8.57 11.07 -2.33
N GLY A 322 -9.02 10.36 -3.35
CA GLY A 322 -10.21 9.53 -3.33
C GLY A 322 -9.87 8.04 -3.32
N ILE A 323 -10.56 7.27 -2.47
CA ILE A 323 -10.42 5.81 -2.35
C ILE A 323 -11.79 5.21 -2.63
N THR A 324 -11.93 4.54 -3.78
CA THR A 324 -13.21 3.93 -4.18
C THR A 324 -13.45 2.59 -3.50
N MET A 325 -14.65 2.04 -3.66
CA MET A 325 -15.06 0.78 -3.02
C MET A 325 -15.94 -0.12 -3.89
N GLU A 326 -16.48 0.36 -5.03
CA GLU A 326 -17.52 -0.38 -5.76
C GLU A 326 -17.04 -1.77 -6.17
N ASN A 327 -15.77 -1.90 -6.55
CA ASN A 327 -15.19 -3.16 -6.98
C ASN A 327 -14.59 -4.02 -5.85
N HIS A 328 -14.69 -3.60 -4.57
CA HIS A 328 -14.19 -4.37 -3.43
C HIS A 328 -14.91 -5.73 -3.31
N GLN A 329 -14.18 -6.76 -2.90
CA GLN A 329 -14.75 -8.08 -2.63
C GLN A 329 -15.97 -8.01 -1.68
N PRO A 330 -16.89 -9.00 -1.62
CA PRO A 330 -16.82 -10.28 -2.31
C PRO A 330 -17.23 -10.20 -3.79
N PHE A 331 -16.67 -11.08 -4.61
CA PHE A 331 -17.01 -11.23 -6.03
C PHE A 331 -18.10 -12.29 -6.23
N ASP A 332 -19.15 -12.24 -5.42
CA ASP A 332 -20.29 -13.15 -5.58
C ASP A 332 -21.25 -12.67 -6.68
N PRO A 333 -21.94 -13.59 -7.37
CA PRO A 333 -22.80 -13.24 -8.51
C PRO A 333 -23.97 -12.31 -8.17
N GLU A 334 -24.38 -12.22 -6.90
CA GLU A 334 -25.48 -11.37 -6.46
C GLU A 334 -25.10 -9.90 -6.35
N LYS A 335 -23.79 -9.60 -6.29
CA LYS A 335 -23.24 -8.27 -6.02
C LYS A 335 -23.85 -7.18 -6.90
N PHE A 336 -23.99 -7.43 -8.21
CA PHE A 336 -24.57 -6.50 -9.18
C PHE A 336 -25.93 -7.00 -9.69
N ASN A 337 -26.71 -7.69 -8.87
CA ASN A 337 -27.98 -8.30 -9.25
C ASN A 337 -27.87 -9.25 -10.45
N TYR A 338 -26.76 -9.97 -10.57
CA TYR A 338 -26.41 -10.86 -11.69
C TYR A 338 -26.27 -10.12 -13.05
N GLU A 339 -26.17 -8.80 -13.05
CA GLU A 339 -25.96 -8.03 -14.27
C GLU A 339 -24.47 -8.06 -14.66
N CYS A 340 -24.21 -8.24 -15.95
CA CYS A 340 -22.91 -8.05 -16.55
C CYS A 340 -23.12 -7.42 -17.92
N GLN A 341 -22.57 -6.22 -18.12
CA GLN A 341 -22.78 -5.42 -19.33
C GLN A 341 -22.03 -5.96 -20.53
N ILE A 342 -20.97 -6.74 -20.32
CA ILE A 342 -20.09 -7.24 -21.37
C ILE A 342 -20.02 -8.76 -21.26
N GLY A 343 -20.26 -9.42 -22.39
CA GLY A 343 -20.11 -10.87 -22.51
C GLY A 343 -18.63 -11.28 -22.41
N VAL A 344 -18.35 -12.30 -21.59
CA VAL A 344 -17.02 -12.89 -21.45
C VAL A 344 -17.12 -14.41 -21.46
N THR A 345 -16.18 -15.07 -22.15
CA THR A 345 -16.09 -16.53 -22.25
C THR A 345 -14.66 -17.02 -22.02
N SER A 346 -14.52 -18.27 -21.60
CA SER A 346 -13.24 -18.96 -21.46
C SER A 346 -13.40 -20.45 -21.83
N GLU A 347 -12.35 -21.03 -22.40
CA GLU A 347 -12.27 -22.48 -22.61
C GLU A 347 -11.65 -23.21 -21.39
N SER A 348 -10.97 -22.47 -20.50
CA SER A 348 -10.22 -23.01 -19.35
C SER A 348 -11.02 -22.99 -18.04
N LEU A 349 -12.04 -22.12 -17.94
CA LEU A 349 -12.79 -21.89 -16.71
C LEU A 349 -14.17 -22.54 -16.74
N GLY A 350 -14.58 -23.12 -15.59
CA GLY A 350 -15.92 -23.62 -15.38
C GLY A 350 -16.94 -22.49 -15.10
N GLU A 351 -18.22 -22.84 -14.99
CA GLU A 351 -19.29 -21.84 -14.79
C GLU A 351 -19.18 -21.12 -13.43
N GLU A 352 -18.71 -21.79 -12.38
CA GLU A 352 -18.47 -21.17 -11.07
C GLU A 352 -17.34 -20.14 -11.14
N ASP A 353 -16.26 -20.47 -11.83
CA ASP A 353 -15.14 -19.56 -12.06
C ASP A 353 -15.58 -18.35 -12.89
N MET A 354 -16.33 -18.62 -13.97
CA MET A 354 -16.86 -17.58 -14.85
C MET A 354 -17.86 -16.65 -14.13
N ALA A 355 -18.56 -17.12 -13.13
CA ALA A 355 -19.44 -16.27 -12.31
C ALA A 355 -18.63 -15.20 -11.55
N ILE A 356 -17.50 -15.55 -10.97
CA ILE A 356 -16.57 -14.61 -10.31
C ILE A 356 -15.95 -13.65 -11.32
N VAL A 357 -15.48 -14.17 -12.47
CA VAL A 357 -14.90 -13.35 -13.54
C VAL A 357 -15.88 -12.29 -14.03
N ARG A 358 -17.17 -12.65 -14.20
CA ARG A 358 -18.20 -11.67 -14.61
C ARG A 358 -18.42 -10.57 -13.60
N VAL A 359 -18.41 -10.88 -12.30
CA VAL A 359 -18.55 -9.85 -11.24
C VAL A 359 -17.36 -8.91 -11.23
N MET A 360 -16.15 -9.45 -11.33
CA MET A 360 -14.92 -8.67 -11.42
C MET A 360 -14.92 -7.78 -12.67
N LEU A 361 -15.29 -8.35 -13.84
CA LEU A 361 -15.40 -7.60 -15.09
C LEU A 361 -16.41 -6.46 -14.96
N GLU A 362 -17.59 -6.70 -14.41
CA GLU A 362 -18.60 -5.67 -14.21
C GLU A 362 -18.08 -4.55 -13.32
N GLY A 363 -17.38 -4.87 -12.22
CA GLY A 363 -16.79 -3.86 -11.33
C GLY A 363 -15.75 -2.98 -12.04
N ASN A 364 -14.83 -3.59 -12.80
CA ASN A 364 -13.84 -2.84 -13.59
C ASN A 364 -14.48 -2.01 -14.70
N THR A 365 -15.50 -2.55 -15.39
CA THR A 365 -16.25 -1.81 -16.42
C THR A 365 -16.95 -0.58 -15.83
N ARG A 366 -17.50 -0.68 -14.62
CA ARG A 366 -18.13 0.47 -13.92
C ARG A 366 -17.10 1.51 -13.49
N ALA A 367 -15.94 1.09 -12.99
CA ALA A 367 -14.87 1.98 -12.61
C ALA A 367 -14.32 2.77 -13.81
N GLU A 368 -14.07 2.10 -14.95
CA GLU A 368 -13.61 2.77 -16.18
C GLU A 368 -14.67 3.71 -16.78
N GLN A 369 -15.96 3.36 -16.69
CA GLN A 369 -17.04 4.25 -17.10
C GLN A 369 -17.11 5.50 -16.22
N ALA A 370 -16.96 5.32 -14.90
CA ALA A 370 -16.92 6.43 -13.97
C ALA A 370 -15.70 7.35 -14.22
N LEU A 371 -14.54 6.76 -14.59
CA LEU A 371 -13.37 7.53 -15.02
C LEU A 371 -13.65 8.33 -16.31
N GLY A 372 -14.33 7.71 -17.28
CA GLY A 372 -14.78 8.39 -18.50
C GLY A 372 -15.66 9.58 -18.20
N ASP A 373 -16.69 9.40 -17.37
CA ASP A 373 -17.61 10.46 -16.95
C ASP A 373 -16.87 11.60 -16.22
N LEU A 374 -15.91 11.27 -15.33
CA LEU A 374 -15.05 12.23 -14.62
C LEU A 374 -14.23 13.06 -15.61
N THR A 375 -13.55 12.42 -16.53
CA THR A 375 -12.69 13.11 -17.50
C THR A 375 -13.49 13.93 -18.50
N ASP A 376 -14.68 13.49 -18.90
CA ASP A 376 -15.58 14.25 -19.76
C ASP A 376 -16.09 15.53 -19.07
N ALA A 377 -16.47 15.44 -17.79
CA ALA A 377 -16.84 16.63 -17.01
C ALA A 377 -15.67 17.62 -16.88
N LEU A 378 -14.45 17.11 -16.67
CA LEU A 378 -13.26 17.96 -16.57
C LEU A 378 -12.85 18.58 -17.91
N ARG A 379 -13.12 17.95 -19.05
CA ARG A 379 -12.91 18.55 -20.39
C ARG A 379 -13.81 19.77 -20.63
N GLU A 380 -14.98 19.81 -20.01
CA GLU A 380 -15.90 20.94 -20.08
C GLU A 380 -15.55 22.05 -19.08
N SER A 381 -14.68 21.77 -18.09
CA SER A 381 -14.24 22.72 -17.07
C SER A 381 -13.12 23.63 -17.60
N GLU A 382 -13.18 24.93 -17.21
CA GLU A 382 -12.09 25.88 -17.44
C GLU A 382 -10.95 25.77 -16.40
N GLU A 383 -11.16 25.00 -15.31
CA GLU A 383 -10.19 24.83 -14.24
C GLU A 383 -9.14 23.79 -14.61
N PRO A 384 -7.85 24.16 -14.72
CA PRO A 384 -6.78 23.22 -15.01
C PRO A 384 -6.75 22.11 -13.96
N THR A 385 -6.78 20.85 -14.40
CA THR A 385 -6.87 19.70 -13.50
C THR A 385 -6.06 18.53 -14.01
N ILE A 386 -5.28 17.92 -13.11
CA ILE A 386 -4.59 16.65 -13.31
C ILE A 386 -5.35 15.57 -12.54
N VAL A 387 -5.61 14.45 -13.21
CA VAL A 387 -6.19 13.23 -12.63
C VAL A 387 -5.13 12.15 -12.61
N VAL A 388 -4.89 11.56 -11.45
CA VAL A 388 -4.14 10.31 -11.27
C VAL A 388 -5.15 9.23 -10.95
N PHE A 389 -5.24 8.22 -11.79
CA PHE A 389 -6.09 7.05 -11.58
C PHE A 389 -5.21 5.81 -11.57
N PHE A 390 -5.34 4.96 -10.56
CA PHE A 390 -4.60 3.71 -10.48
C PHE A 390 -5.37 2.64 -9.71
N GLY A 391 -5.17 1.38 -10.10
CA GLY A 391 -5.64 0.26 -9.30
C GLY A 391 -4.68 -0.01 -8.14
N ASP A 392 -5.22 -0.19 -6.93
CA ASP A 392 -4.37 -0.43 -5.76
C ASP A 392 -3.72 -1.82 -5.78
N HIS A 393 -4.46 -2.85 -6.08
CA HIS A 393 -4.00 -4.23 -6.23
C HIS A 393 -4.97 -5.04 -7.09
N ARG A 394 -4.51 -6.16 -7.65
CA ARG A 394 -5.45 -7.12 -8.21
C ARG A 394 -6.23 -7.80 -7.08
N PRO A 395 -7.49 -8.19 -7.31
CA PRO A 395 -8.26 -8.94 -6.32
C PRO A 395 -7.70 -10.35 -6.14
N ASN A 396 -7.85 -10.89 -4.95
CA ASN A 396 -7.56 -12.30 -4.70
C ASN A 396 -8.79 -13.14 -5.04
N LEU A 397 -8.81 -13.75 -6.22
CA LEU A 397 -9.98 -14.44 -6.78
C LEU A 397 -10.04 -15.91 -6.31
N PHE A 398 -10.15 -16.13 -5.01
CA PHE A 398 -10.27 -17.46 -4.42
C PHE A 398 -11.54 -18.19 -4.86
N MET A 399 -11.38 -19.47 -5.12
CA MET A 399 -12.42 -20.41 -5.49
C MET A 399 -12.82 -21.30 -4.31
N THR A 400 -13.99 -21.92 -4.40
CA THR A 400 -14.50 -22.87 -3.38
C THR A 400 -13.65 -24.14 -3.25
N ASP A 401 -12.90 -24.51 -4.28
CA ASP A 401 -11.98 -25.66 -4.29
C ASP A 401 -10.58 -25.34 -3.74
N GLY A 402 -10.32 -24.09 -3.36
CA GLY A 402 -9.02 -23.64 -2.82
C GLY A 402 -8.05 -23.12 -3.87
N ASP A 403 -8.39 -23.21 -5.16
CA ASP A 403 -7.64 -22.55 -6.24
C ASP A 403 -8.07 -21.09 -6.39
N THR A 404 -7.42 -20.36 -7.30
CA THR A 404 -7.84 -19.03 -7.74
C THR A 404 -8.14 -19.05 -9.25
N VAL A 405 -8.82 -18.04 -9.75
CA VAL A 405 -8.97 -17.86 -11.20
C VAL A 405 -7.59 -17.81 -11.88
N TYR A 406 -6.59 -17.20 -11.24
CA TYR A 406 -5.24 -17.07 -11.78
C TYR A 406 -4.52 -18.41 -11.95
N THR A 407 -4.65 -19.32 -10.96
CA THR A 407 -4.07 -20.67 -11.08
C THR A 407 -4.70 -21.45 -12.23
N LYS A 408 -6.02 -21.34 -12.41
CA LYS A 408 -6.76 -22.01 -13.49
C LYS A 408 -6.47 -21.44 -14.87
N LEU A 409 -6.11 -20.15 -14.94
CA LEU A 409 -5.62 -19.50 -16.16
C LEU A 409 -4.13 -19.73 -16.42
N GLY A 410 -3.41 -20.36 -15.48
CA GLY A 410 -1.99 -20.71 -15.63
C GLY A 410 -1.04 -19.55 -15.38
N LEU A 411 -1.47 -18.52 -14.65
CA LEU A 411 -0.65 -17.36 -14.28
C LEU A 411 0.26 -17.63 -13.08
N CYS A 412 -0.08 -18.59 -12.25
CA CYS A 412 0.71 -19.07 -11.12
C CYS A 412 0.45 -20.57 -10.89
N PRO A 413 1.38 -21.31 -10.26
CA PRO A 413 1.25 -22.76 -10.09
C PRO A 413 0.18 -23.17 -9.07
N ASP A 414 -0.02 -22.38 -8.03
CA ASP A 414 -0.92 -22.61 -6.91
C ASP A 414 -1.27 -21.26 -6.24
N ASN A 415 -1.89 -21.29 -5.07
CA ASN A 415 -2.26 -20.11 -4.29
C ASN A 415 -1.24 -19.76 -3.16
N ASP A 416 -0.05 -20.37 -3.19
CA ASP A 416 1.04 -20.11 -2.22
C ASP A 416 2.20 -19.38 -2.90
N THR A 417 2.28 -18.07 -2.66
CA THR A 417 3.30 -17.19 -3.26
C THR A 417 4.75 -17.58 -2.94
N VAL A 418 4.99 -18.42 -1.94
CA VAL A 418 6.33 -18.88 -1.57
C VAL A 418 7.01 -19.69 -2.69
N GLY A 419 6.21 -20.35 -3.52
CA GLY A 419 6.71 -21.18 -4.63
C GLY A 419 6.76 -20.46 -5.99
N TRP A 420 6.28 -19.23 -6.07
CA TRP A 420 6.17 -18.51 -7.36
C TRP A 420 7.52 -17.93 -7.80
N THR A 421 7.71 -17.85 -9.09
CA THR A 421 8.85 -17.12 -9.66
C THR A 421 8.67 -15.61 -9.50
N PRO A 422 9.77 -14.81 -9.52
CA PRO A 422 9.67 -13.36 -9.49
C PRO A 422 8.78 -12.77 -10.59
N GLU A 423 8.76 -13.40 -11.78
CA GLU A 423 7.93 -13.01 -12.91
C GLU A 423 6.44 -13.24 -12.63
N GLU A 424 6.06 -14.39 -12.06
CA GLU A 424 4.69 -14.70 -11.66
C GLU A 424 4.19 -13.74 -10.59
N ILE A 425 5.04 -13.43 -9.59
CA ILE A 425 4.73 -12.45 -8.55
C ILE A 425 4.55 -11.06 -9.18
N SER A 426 5.52 -10.61 -9.97
CA SER A 426 5.51 -9.28 -10.58
C SER A 426 4.29 -9.07 -11.47
N ASP A 427 3.87 -10.09 -12.24
CA ASP A 427 2.66 -10.00 -13.06
C ASP A 427 1.40 -9.88 -12.19
N LEU A 428 1.22 -10.74 -11.19
CA LEU A 428 0.01 -10.76 -10.38
C LEU A 428 -0.07 -9.60 -9.36
N TYR A 429 1.08 -9.03 -8.95
CA TYR A 429 1.17 -7.87 -8.06
C TYR A 429 1.18 -6.54 -8.82
N SER A 430 0.89 -6.54 -10.11
CA SER A 430 0.80 -5.33 -10.92
C SER A 430 -0.63 -5.02 -11.33
N THR A 431 -0.92 -3.73 -11.39
CA THR A 431 -2.17 -3.15 -11.87
C THR A 431 -1.88 -2.18 -13.01
N ASP A 432 -2.76 -1.22 -13.26
CA ASP A 432 -2.59 -0.20 -14.27
C ASP A 432 -2.77 1.19 -13.67
N TYR A 433 -2.10 2.18 -14.25
CA TYR A 433 -2.24 3.56 -13.86
C TYR A 433 -2.35 4.50 -15.07
N LEU A 434 -2.90 5.67 -14.81
CA LEU A 434 -3.05 6.76 -15.75
C LEU A 434 -2.84 8.11 -15.02
N ILE A 435 -2.01 8.99 -15.57
CA ILE A 435 -1.99 10.41 -15.22
C ILE A 435 -2.50 11.16 -16.44
N TRP A 436 -3.66 11.77 -16.31
CA TRP A 436 -4.35 12.51 -17.36
C TRP A 436 -4.57 13.95 -16.93
N ALA A 437 -4.67 14.87 -17.89
CA ALA A 437 -5.01 16.25 -17.63
C ALA A 437 -5.99 16.80 -18.67
N ASN A 438 -6.88 17.67 -18.25
CA ASN A 438 -7.82 18.35 -19.16
C ASN A 438 -7.12 19.38 -20.08
N ASP A 439 -5.89 19.80 -19.74
CA ASP A 439 -4.98 20.53 -20.62
C ASP A 439 -3.67 19.71 -20.76
N ALA A 440 -3.43 19.22 -21.96
CA ALA A 440 -2.24 18.40 -22.26
C ALA A 440 -0.90 19.15 -21.98
N ALA A 441 -0.91 20.47 -21.92
CA ALA A 441 0.28 21.25 -21.55
C ALA A 441 0.75 20.96 -20.11
N LEU A 442 -0.16 20.59 -19.22
CA LEU A 442 0.14 20.20 -17.84
C LEU A 442 1.00 18.92 -17.74
N LEU A 443 0.94 18.07 -18.76
CA LEU A 443 1.76 16.85 -18.83
C LEU A 443 3.16 17.10 -19.43
N GLN A 444 3.54 18.34 -19.66
CA GLN A 444 4.88 18.74 -20.08
C GLN A 444 5.43 17.99 -21.30
N GLY A 445 4.56 17.66 -22.26
CA GLY A 445 4.92 16.93 -23.48
C GLY A 445 5.00 15.41 -23.30
N GLN A 446 4.59 14.87 -22.17
CA GLN A 446 4.60 13.44 -21.87
C GLN A 446 3.26 12.75 -22.24
N ALA A 447 2.27 13.47 -22.76
CA ALA A 447 1.00 12.89 -23.20
C ALA A 447 1.21 11.75 -24.22
N GLY A 448 0.50 10.64 -24.04
CA GLY A 448 0.62 9.43 -24.86
C GLY A 448 1.88 8.60 -24.59
N THR A 449 2.62 8.88 -23.50
CA THR A 449 3.77 8.04 -23.13
C THR A 449 3.33 6.85 -22.29
N ARG A 450 3.95 5.70 -22.54
CA ARG A 450 3.76 4.50 -21.72
C ARG A 450 5.05 4.15 -21.00
N ARG A 451 5.00 4.07 -19.67
CA ARG A 451 6.12 3.67 -18.81
C ARG A 451 5.60 2.97 -17.56
N ASP A 452 6.35 2.02 -17.06
CA ASP A 452 6.03 1.40 -15.77
C ASP A 452 6.29 2.38 -14.63
N SER A 453 5.51 2.27 -13.56
CA SER A 453 5.60 3.11 -12.37
C SER A 453 5.33 2.30 -11.10
N SER A 454 5.45 2.94 -9.97
CA SER A 454 5.16 2.36 -8.67
C SER A 454 4.45 3.35 -7.76
N ILE A 455 3.93 2.85 -6.65
CA ILE A 455 3.20 3.67 -5.67
C ILE A 455 4.07 4.79 -5.08
N THR A 456 5.37 4.57 -4.92
CA THR A 456 6.30 5.57 -4.36
C THR A 456 6.80 6.58 -5.41
N ALA A 457 6.60 6.30 -6.71
CA ALA A 457 7.02 7.16 -7.80
C ALA A 457 5.98 8.23 -8.18
N ILE A 458 4.69 7.98 -7.91
CA ILE A 458 3.60 8.91 -8.30
C ILE A 458 3.73 10.26 -7.60
N GLY A 459 4.05 10.29 -6.30
CA GLY A 459 4.21 11.54 -5.54
C GLY A 459 5.27 12.47 -6.14
N PRO A 460 6.53 12.03 -6.33
CA PRO A 460 7.57 12.81 -7.00
C PRO A 460 7.15 13.30 -8.39
N GLN A 461 6.55 12.42 -9.20
CA GLN A 461 6.10 12.77 -10.54
C GLN A 461 5.01 13.86 -10.55
N LEU A 462 4.09 13.84 -9.60
CA LEU A 462 3.08 14.89 -9.43
C LEU A 462 3.73 16.23 -9.06
N LEU A 463 4.68 16.23 -8.13
CA LEU A 463 5.40 17.45 -7.74
C LEU A 463 6.14 18.05 -8.94
N GLU A 464 6.79 17.22 -9.76
CA GLU A 464 7.44 17.65 -11.00
C GLU A 464 6.43 18.26 -11.99
N LEU A 465 5.36 17.53 -12.33
CA LEU A 465 4.33 17.98 -13.29
C LEU A 465 3.66 19.29 -12.87
N THR A 466 3.49 19.52 -11.58
CA THR A 466 2.84 20.72 -11.03
C THR A 466 3.80 21.84 -10.71
N GLY A 467 5.12 21.62 -10.89
CA GLY A 467 6.16 22.61 -10.60
C GLY A 467 6.19 23.04 -9.13
N GLN A 468 5.81 22.13 -8.22
CA GLN A 468 5.87 22.40 -6.79
C GLN A 468 7.32 22.36 -6.29
N PRO A 469 7.66 23.09 -5.22
CA PRO A 469 8.95 22.91 -4.56
C PRO A 469 9.11 21.46 -4.11
N VAL A 470 10.19 20.82 -4.50
CA VAL A 470 10.48 19.42 -4.15
C VAL A 470 11.49 19.41 -3.01
N THR A 471 11.14 18.79 -1.87
CA THR A 471 12.11 18.60 -0.78
C THR A 471 13.16 17.55 -1.16
N ARG A 472 14.32 17.57 -0.48
CA ARG A 472 15.38 16.56 -0.72
C ARG A 472 14.85 15.14 -0.56
N TYR A 473 13.94 14.91 0.39
CA TYR A 473 13.32 13.59 0.59
C TYR A 473 12.56 13.13 -0.66
N TRP A 474 11.66 13.96 -1.20
CA TRP A 474 10.89 13.63 -2.40
C TRP A 474 11.76 13.56 -3.66
N ALA A 475 12.78 14.40 -3.77
CA ALA A 475 13.75 14.33 -4.86
C ALA A 475 14.60 13.03 -4.80
N LEU A 476 14.97 12.58 -3.60
CA LEU A 476 15.63 11.29 -3.42
C LEU A 476 14.71 10.12 -3.82
N LEU A 477 13.42 10.17 -3.45
CA LEU A 477 12.44 9.16 -3.87
C LEU A 477 12.28 9.11 -5.39
N GLU A 478 12.32 10.25 -6.07
CA GLU A 478 12.31 10.31 -7.54
C GLU A 478 13.52 9.58 -8.12
N LYS A 479 14.73 9.85 -7.62
CA LYS A 479 15.95 9.15 -8.07
C LYS A 479 15.88 7.64 -7.80
N VAL A 480 15.40 7.25 -6.64
CA VAL A 480 15.19 5.82 -6.30
C VAL A 480 14.20 5.16 -7.26
N SER A 481 13.13 5.85 -7.65
CA SER A 481 12.12 5.29 -8.57
C SER A 481 12.67 4.98 -9.97
N GLN A 482 13.75 5.65 -10.38
CA GLN A 482 14.43 5.38 -11.66
C GLN A 482 15.22 4.06 -11.65
N VAL A 483 15.59 3.55 -10.48
CA VAL A 483 16.40 2.33 -10.32
C VAL A 483 15.64 1.18 -9.65
N CYS A 484 14.52 1.49 -9.01
CA CYS A 484 13.68 0.54 -8.28
C CYS A 484 12.21 0.93 -8.45
N LEU A 485 11.43 0.13 -9.17
CA LEU A 485 9.99 0.30 -9.28
C LEU A 485 9.27 -0.26 -8.05
N THR A 486 9.71 -1.40 -7.53
CA THR A 486 9.16 -1.96 -6.30
C THR A 486 10.19 -2.79 -5.54
N ASN A 487 10.08 -2.79 -4.23
CA ASN A 487 10.87 -3.62 -3.33
C ASN A 487 9.97 -4.12 -2.20
N THR A 488 9.73 -5.41 -2.15
CA THR A 488 8.88 -6.08 -1.17
C THR A 488 9.63 -7.24 -0.49
N GLU A 489 8.99 -7.90 0.47
CA GLU A 489 9.55 -9.12 1.06
C GLU A 489 9.59 -10.31 0.08
N LEU A 490 8.82 -10.26 -1.01
CA LEU A 490 8.64 -11.37 -1.94
C LEU A 490 9.44 -11.22 -3.22
N TYR A 491 9.62 -9.98 -3.68
CA TYR A 491 10.26 -9.70 -4.96
C TYR A 491 10.76 -8.26 -5.04
N PHE A 492 11.64 -8.03 -5.99
CA PHE A 492 12.19 -6.73 -6.36
C PHE A 492 12.01 -6.52 -7.87
N VAL A 493 11.65 -5.31 -8.29
CA VAL A 493 11.61 -4.91 -9.71
C VAL A 493 12.52 -3.71 -9.89
N ASP A 494 13.51 -3.85 -10.78
CA ASP A 494 14.43 -2.76 -11.08
C ASP A 494 13.77 -1.66 -11.94
N GLY A 495 14.49 -0.54 -12.14
CA GLY A 495 14.00 0.59 -12.94
C GLY A 495 13.74 0.27 -14.42
N THR A 496 14.15 -0.90 -14.91
CA THR A 496 13.86 -1.38 -16.27
C THR A 496 12.62 -2.28 -16.35
N GLY A 497 11.97 -2.56 -15.20
CA GLY A 497 10.84 -3.49 -15.10
C GLY A 497 11.26 -4.95 -14.98
N THR A 498 12.55 -5.25 -14.70
CA THR A 498 13.02 -6.63 -14.57
C THR A 498 12.84 -7.13 -13.14
N PRO A 499 12.03 -8.20 -12.92
CA PRO A 499 11.82 -8.77 -11.60
C PRO A 499 12.99 -9.67 -11.16
N SER A 500 13.20 -9.75 -9.85
CA SER A 500 14.13 -10.67 -9.19
C SER A 500 13.59 -11.07 -7.82
N ALA A 501 14.11 -12.13 -7.22
CA ALA A 501 13.66 -12.62 -5.91
C ALA A 501 13.99 -11.66 -4.75
N GLY A 502 14.87 -10.69 -4.98
CA GLY A 502 15.22 -9.66 -4.02
C GLY A 502 16.30 -8.74 -4.59
N VAL A 503 16.60 -7.66 -3.87
CA VAL A 503 17.60 -6.66 -4.26
C VAL A 503 19.01 -7.25 -4.44
N GLU A 504 19.35 -8.33 -3.71
CA GLU A 504 20.66 -8.96 -3.79
C GLU A 504 20.85 -9.74 -5.09
N GLU A 505 19.78 -10.31 -5.65
CA GLU A 505 19.77 -11.06 -6.91
C GLU A 505 19.63 -10.15 -8.13
N ALA A 506 19.23 -8.89 -7.93
CA ALA A 506 19.06 -7.92 -9.00
C ALA A 506 20.40 -7.46 -9.59
N ALA A 507 20.45 -7.32 -10.91
CA ALA A 507 21.65 -6.86 -11.64
C ALA A 507 21.82 -5.33 -11.58
N LEU A 508 21.86 -4.77 -10.37
CA LEU A 508 21.96 -3.33 -10.15
C LEU A 508 23.39 -2.81 -10.34
N SER A 509 23.52 -1.60 -10.88
CA SER A 509 24.77 -0.83 -10.88
C SER A 509 25.18 -0.43 -9.45
N ASP A 510 26.44 -0.02 -9.28
CA ASP A 510 26.92 0.49 -7.98
C ASP A 510 26.16 1.77 -7.58
N GLU A 511 25.83 2.64 -8.55
CA GLU A 511 25.03 3.86 -8.32
C GLU A 511 23.60 3.54 -7.88
N ALA A 512 22.97 2.54 -8.49
CA ALA A 512 21.63 2.10 -8.08
C ALA A 512 21.62 1.54 -6.64
N ARG A 513 22.64 0.76 -6.29
CA ARG A 513 22.81 0.25 -4.91
C ARG A 513 23.07 1.37 -3.92
N GLU A 514 23.86 2.38 -4.32
CA GLU A 514 24.11 3.57 -3.50
C GLU A 514 22.81 4.33 -3.23
N LEU A 515 21.98 4.59 -4.24
CA LEU A 515 20.69 5.28 -4.08
C LEU A 515 19.76 4.56 -3.10
N LEU A 516 19.65 3.24 -3.21
CA LEU A 516 18.85 2.43 -2.28
C LEU A 516 19.41 2.53 -0.85
N GLN A 517 20.72 2.50 -0.68
CA GLN A 517 21.37 2.63 0.62
C GLN A 517 21.16 4.02 1.22
N LEU A 518 21.32 5.09 0.43
CA LEU A 518 21.06 6.46 0.89
C LEU A 518 19.63 6.65 1.39
N ARG A 519 18.65 6.09 0.68
CA ARG A 519 17.26 6.10 1.13
C ARG A 519 17.09 5.35 2.46
N GLU A 520 17.71 4.18 2.59
CA GLU A 520 17.63 3.39 3.83
C GLU A 520 18.27 4.13 5.01
N ASP A 521 19.41 4.79 4.80
CA ASP A 521 20.11 5.59 5.82
C ASP A 521 19.26 6.79 6.28
N VAL A 522 18.63 7.51 5.34
CA VAL A 522 17.74 8.64 5.63
C VAL A 522 16.54 8.17 6.46
N LEU A 523 15.90 7.07 6.05
CA LEU A 523 14.77 6.51 6.78
C LEU A 523 15.18 5.97 8.16
N TYR A 524 16.36 5.35 8.27
CA TYR A 524 16.87 4.94 9.56
C TYR A 524 17.08 6.13 10.49
N ASP A 525 17.74 7.19 10.01
CA ASP A 525 18.00 8.40 10.81
C ASP A 525 16.71 9.04 11.32
N ALA A 526 15.71 9.16 10.46
CA ALA A 526 14.43 9.78 10.79
C ALA A 526 13.59 8.94 11.77
N MET A 527 13.48 7.63 11.53
CA MET A 527 12.52 6.76 12.22
C MET A 527 13.10 6.07 13.47
N TYR A 528 14.40 5.78 13.49
CA TYR A 528 15.07 5.00 14.54
C TYR A 528 16.29 5.68 15.12
N GLY A 529 16.85 6.64 14.39
CA GLY A 529 18.11 7.29 14.70
C GLY A 529 17.96 8.53 15.59
N GLN A 530 18.92 9.42 15.45
CA GLN A 530 19.01 10.66 16.23
C GLN A 530 18.50 11.88 15.44
N GLN A 531 17.97 11.68 14.23
CA GLN A 531 17.42 12.72 13.35
C GLN A 531 18.47 13.80 13.01
N TYR A 532 19.69 13.36 12.69
CA TYR A 532 20.81 14.26 12.39
C TYR A 532 20.61 15.11 11.15
N ILE A 533 19.89 14.56 10.12
CA ILE A 533 19.66 15.27 8.85
C ILE A 533 18.16 15.34 8.49
N THR A 534 17.27 14.91 9.35
CA THR A 534 15.83 14.83 9.05
C THR A 534 15.24 16.21 8.71
N ALA A 535 15.69 17.26 9.37
CA ALA A 535 15.23 18.62 9.08
C ALA A 535 15.71 19.11 7.71
N GLU A 536 16.96 18.84 7.35
CA GLU A 536 17.55 19.19 6.05
C GLU A 536 16.88 18.43 4.90
N MET A 537 16.43 17.19 5.14
CA MET A 537 15.70 16.41 4.14
C MET A 537 14.32 17.00 3.80
N ASN A 538 13.73 17.81 4.67
CA ASN A 538 12.50 18.56 4.44
C ASN A 538 12.72 19.93 3.76
N GLU A 539 13.97 20.36 3.55
CA GLU A 539 14.25 21.58 2.82
C GLU A 539 14.16 21.33 1.30
N PRO A 540 13.65 22.31 0.52
CA PRO A 540 13.62 22.21 -0.93
C PRO A 540 15.03 22.06 -1.53
N VAL A 541 15.12 21.32 -2.63
CA VAL A 541 16.32 21.26 -3.48
C VAL A 541 16.56 22.66 -4.07
N GLN A 542 17.81 23.17 -3.96
CA GLN A 542 18.18 24.52 -4.44
C GLN A 542 18.50 24.52 -5.93
#